data_e5fe08907b4a8b75c2d8cd66174888a3
#
_entry.id   e5fe08907b4a8b75c2d8cd66174888a3
#
_cell.length_a   1.000
_cell.length_b   1.000
_cell.length_c   1.000
_cell.angle_alpha   90.00
_cell.angle_beta   90.00
_cell.angle_gamma   90.00
#
_symmetry.space_group_name_H-M   'P 1'
#
loop_
_entity.id
_entity.type
_entity.pdbx_description
1 polymer ?
#
loop_
_entity_poly.entity_id
_entity_poly.type
_entity_poly.pdbx_seq_one_letter_code
_entity_poly.pdbx_strand_id
1 'polypeptide(L)'
;MHKVFSITPFTTLDYPDKVAAVVWFAGCNMRCVYCYNIEVVNSNGNIEMAEVCNFLDRRIGKLNGIVFSGGECTANPLFLKLAREVKSRNFCLKVDTNGSHIEILKEAIGEGLIDYIALDFKAPKEKFTGITGSNLYEKF
;
A
#
# COMPACT_ATOMS: atom_id res chain seq x y z
N MET A 1 13.89 -4.98 -9.68
CA MET A 1 13.15 -5.85 -8.84
C MET A 1 12.29 -5.10 -7.90
N HIS A 2 11.05 -5.45 -7.90
CA HIS A 2 10.02 -4.74 -7.19
C HIS A 2 9.65 -5.54 -5.96
N LYS A 3 10.28 -5.21 -4.84
CA LYS A 3 10.15 -5.94 -3.60
C LYS A 3 9.37 -5.13 -2.58
N VAL A 4 8.91 -5.82 -1.56
CA VAL A 4 8.32 -5.20 -0.38
C VAL A 4 9.46 -4.70 0.52
N PHE A 5 9.27 -3.55 1.15
CA PHE A 5 10.28 -2.98 2.05
C PHE A 5 10.32 -3.72 3.38
N SER A 6 9.16 -3.84 4.03
CA SER A 6 9.08 -4.52 5.33
C SER A 6 7.63 -4.93 5.63
N ILE A 7 7.47 -5.70 6.71
CA ILE A 7 6.16 -6.10 7.23
C ILE A 7 6.11 -5.73 8.71
N THR A 8 5.05 -5.01 9.12
CA THR A 8 4.72 -4.84 10.52
C THR A 8 3.77 -5.98 10.87
N PRO A 9 4.17 -6.92 11.73
CA PRO A 9 3.42 -8.18 11.88
C PRO A 9 2.10 -8.03 12.64
N PHE A 10 1.90 -6.90 13.35
CA PHE A 10 0.69 -6.71 14.15
C PHE A 10 0.43 -5.24 14.36
N THR A 11 -0.82 -4.80 14.14
CA THR A 11 -1.26 -3.45 14.44
C THR A 11 -2.75 -3.44 14.79
N THR A 12 -3.13 -2.57 15.72
CA THR A 12 -4.53 -2.30 16.03
C THR A 12 -4.94 -0.89 15.61
N LEU A 13 -4.01 -0.13 15.00
CA LEU A 13 -4.20 1.28 14.67
C LEU A 13 -4.41 1.54 13.19
N ASP A 14 -3.80 0.73 12.32
CA ASP A 14 -3.74 1.02 10.89
C ASP A 14 -4.94 0.51 10.10
N TYR A 15 -5.77 -0.33 10.68
CA TYR A 15 -6.99 -0.81 10.05
C TYR A 15 -8.15 -0.64 11.05
N PRO A 16 -9.12 0.25 10.77
CA PRO A 16 -10.23 0.49 11.71
C PRO A 16 -10.95 -0.80 12.09
N ASP A 17 -11.13 -1.01 13.39
CA ASP A 17 -11.88 -2.13 13.97
C ASP A 17 -11.32 -3.52 13.66
N LYS A 18 -10.05 -3.60 13.23
CA LYS A 18 -9.44 -4.88 12.89
C LYS A 18 -8.05 -5.02 13.49
N VAL A 19 -7.68 -6.26 13.77
CA VAL A 19 -6.31 -6.65 14.06
C VAL A 19 -5.67 -6.99 12.71
N ALA A 20 -4.58 -6.32 12.37
CA ALA A 20 -4.02 -6.40 11.04
C ALA A 20 -2.50 -6.45 11.05
N ALA A 21 -1.90 -6.71 9.90
CA ALA A 21 -0.49 -6.50 9.62
C ALA A 21 -0.37 -5.46 8.51
N VAL A 22 0.76 -4.78 8.46
CA VAL A 22 1.03 -3.80 7.40
C VAL A 22 2.14 -4.34 6.49
N VAL A 23 1.87 -4.35 5.20
CA VAL A 23 2.87 -4.64 4.17
C VAL A 23 3.32 -3.30 3.61
N TRP A 24 4.59 -2.97 3.81
CA TRP A 24 5.19 -1.70 3.40
C TRP A 24 5.86 -1.89 2.04
N PHE A 25 5.26 -1.33 1.00
CA PHE A 25 5.80 -1.43 -0.35
C PHE A 25 6.93 -0.42 -0.55
N ALA A 26 7.98 -0.84 -1.24
CA ALA A 26 9.09 0.03 -1.57
C ALA A 26 8.74 0.94 -2.74
N GLY A 27 9.30 2.16 -2.72
CA GLY A 27 9.13 3.12 -3.80
C GLY A 27 7.88 3.97 -3.70
N CYS A 28 7.94 5.15 -4.30
CA CYS A 28 6.80 6.07 -4.36
C CYS A 28 6.99 6.97 -5.57
N ASN A 29 5.89 7.38 -6.20
CA ASN A 29 5.90 8.32 -7.31
C ASN A 29 5.81 9.79 -6.87
N MET A 30 5.89 10.06 -5.57
CA MET A 30 5.89 11.40 -4.99
C MET A 30 7.02 11.55 -3.99
N ARG A 31 7.47 12.80 -3.78
CA ARG A 31 8.49 13.15 -2.80
C ARG A 31 7.95 14.30 -1.95
N CYS A 32 7.13 13.93 -0.95
CA CYS A 32 6.46 14.91 -0.10
C CYS A 32 7.41 15.53 0.91
N VAL A 33 7.30 16.83 1.14
CA VAL A 33 8.15 17.53 2.11
C VAL A 33 7.88 17.08 3.55
N TYR A 34 6.70 16.50 3.81
CA TYR A 34 6.34 15.99 5.12
C TYR A 34 6.24 14.44 5.14
N CYS A 35 6.96 13.77 4.25
CA CYS A 35 6.96 12.31 4.20
C CYS A 35 7.77 11.73 5.36
N TYR A 36 7.12 10.88 6.16
CA TYR A 36 7.77 10.21 7.29
C TYR A 36 8.45 8.90 6.90
N ASN A 37 8.22 8.41 5.68
CA ASN A 37 8.70 7.12 5.23
C ASN A 37 9.74 7.25 4.13
N ILE A 38 10.70 8.18 4.31
CA ILE A 38 11.69 8.47 3.26
C ILE A 38 12.53 7.24 2.90
N GLU A 39 12.83 6.38 3.87
CA GLU A 39 13.58 5.16 3.61
C GLU A 39 12.80 4.21 2.72
N VAL A 40 11.49 4.07 2.96
CA VAL A 40 10.61 3.23 2.15
C VAL A 40 10.52 3.78 0.73
N VAL A 41 10.39 5.11 0.60
CA VAL A 41 10.26 5.79 -0.68
C VAL A 41 11.50 5.56 -1.55
N ASN A 42 12.69 5.61 -0.95
CA ASN A 42 13.96 5.51 -1.68
C ASN A 42 14.48 4.07 -1.78
N SER A 43 13.80 3.11 -1.18
CA SER A 43 14.23 1.71 -1.17
C SER A 43 13.77 0.97 -2.42
N ASN A 44 14.54 -0.02 -2.83
CA ASN A 44 14.14 -1.01 -3.83
C ASN A 44 13.45 -2.22 -3.18
N GLY A 45 13.36 -2.23 -1.85
CA GLY A 45 12.79 -3.33 -1.09
C GLY A 45 13.78 -4.48 -0.89
N ASN A 46 13.48 -5.33 0.09
CA ASN A 46 14.35 -6.45 0.44
C ASN A 46 13.57 -7.72 0.82
N ILE A 47 12.24 -7.70 0.67
CA ILE A 47 11.38 -8.87 0.95
C ILE A 47 10.74 -9.31 -0.36
N GLU A 48 10.93 -10.59 -0.69
CA GLU A 48 10.35 -11.16 -1.91
C GLU A 48 8.87 -11.51 -1.70
N MET A 49 8.13 -11.61 -2.80
CA MET A 49 6.71 -11.96 -2.75
C MET A 49 6.45 -13.29 -2.04
N ALA A 50 7.32 -14.28 -2.24
CA ALA A 50 7.19 -15.57 -1.58
C ALA A 50 7.25 -15.46 -0.05
N GLU A 51 8.09 -14.57 0.47
CA GLU A 51 8.19 -14.32 1.90
C GLU A 51 6.91 -13.70 2.45
N VAL A 52 6.30 -12.79 1.70
CA VAL A 52 5.02 -12.18 2.08
C VAL A 52 3.93 -13.27 2.13
N CYS A 53 3.87 -14.11 1.12
CA CYS A 53 2.88 -15.19 1.08
C CYS A 53 3.06 -16.17 2.25
N ASN A 54 4.30 -16.52 2.58
CA ASN A 54 4.58 -17.37 3.74
C ASN A 54 4.14 -16.70 5.05
N PHE A 55 4.37 -15.40 5.17
CA PHE A 55 3.88 -14.64 6.33
C PHE A 55 2.35 -14.69 6.42
N LEU A 56 1.66 -14.45 5.31
CA LEU A 56 0.19 -14.48 5.28
C LEU A 56 -0.33 -15.85 5.70
N ASP A 57 0.29 -16.93 5.21
CA ASP A 57 -0.12 -18.30 5.56
C ASP A 57 -0.02 -18.54 7.07
N ARG A 58 1.04 -18.03 7.70
CA ARG A 58 1.23 -18.19 9.15
C ARG A 58 0.22 -17.39 9.97
N ARG A 59 -0.45 -16.42 9.36
CA ARG A 59 -1.36 -15.52 10.08
C ARG A 59 -2.83 -15.82 9.85
N ILE A 60 -3.15 -16.82 9.05
CA ILE A 60 -4.53 -17.24 8.84
C ILE A 60 -5.14 -17.61 10.19
N GLY A 61 -6.30 -17.03 10.50
CA GLY A 61 -7.00 -17.24 11.77
C GLY A 61 -6.47 -16.40 12.93
N LYS A 62 -5.38 -15.64 12.73
CA LYS A 62 -4.78 -14.82 13.79
C LYS A 62 -4.97 -13.33 13.54
N LEU A 63 -5.17 -12.93 12.30
CA LEU A 63 -5.41 -11.54 11.89
C LEU A 63 -6.71 -11.46 11.10
N ASN A 64 -7.36 -10.28 11.17
CA ASN A 64 -8.58 -10.00 10.41
C ASN A 64 -8.27 -9.33 9.08
N GLY A 65 -7.22 -8.53 9.01
CA GLY A 65 -6.95 -7.72 7.85
C GLY A 65 -5.48 -7.51 7.57
N ILE A 66 -5.23 -6.99 6.39
CA ILE A 66 -3.90 -6.61 5.92
C ILE A 66 -4.01 -5.18 5.40
N VAL A 67 -3.01 -4.36 5.67
CA VAL A 67 -2.90 -3.00 5.17
C VAL A 67 -1.76 -2.95 4.17
N PHE A 68 -2.00 -2.42 2.99
CA PHE A 68 -0.96 -2.11 2.01
C PHE A 68 -0.63 -0.63 2.13
N SER A 69 0.59 -0.33 2.45
CA SER A 69 1.07 1.03 2.65
C SER A 69 2.51 1.14 2.15
N GLY A 70 3.24 2.15 2.59
CA GLY A 70 4.63 2.32 2.21
C GLY A 70 4.89 3.65 1.57
N GLY A 71 5.61 3.66 0.45
CA GLY A 71 5.71 4.81 -0.43
C GLY A 71 4.37 4.99 -1.14
N GLU A 72 4.24 4.42 -2.33
CA GLU A 72 2.94 4.31 -3.00
C GLU A 72 2.77 2.87 -3.45
N CYS A 73 1.95 2.11 -2.73
CA CYS A 73 1.80 0.67 -3.00
C CYS A 73 1.27 0.36 -4.39
N THR A 74 0.41 1.22 -4.96
CA THR A 74 -0.15 1.01 -6.30
C THR A 74 0.88 1.20 -7.40
N ALA A 75 2.01 1.86 -7.11
CA ALA A 75 3.11 2.02 -8.07
C ALA A 75 3.95 0.75 -8.19
N ASN A 76 3.80 -0.20 -7.27
CA ASN A 76 4.60 -1.41 -7.24
C ASN A 76 3.94 -2.49 -8.10
N PRO A 77 4.68 -3.12 -9.04
CA PRO A 77 4.11 -4.18 -9.88
C PRO A 77 3.57 -5.39 -9.13
N LEU A 78 3.96 -5.58 -7.87
CA LEU A 78 3.43 -6.68 -7.05
C LEU A 78 2.08 -6.37 -6.44
N PHE A 79 1.57 -5.14 -6.55
CA PHE A 79 0.35 -4.71 -5.86
C PHE A 79 -0.84 -5.64 -6.14
N LEU A 80 -1.20 -5.81 -7.40
CA LEU A 80 -2.35 -6.64 -7.75
C LEU A 80 -2.13 -8.11 -7.39
N LYS A 81 -0.93 -8.63 -7.63
CA LYS A 81 -0.61 -10.02 -7.30
C LYS A 81 -0.76 -10.28 -5.82
N LEU A 82 -0.20 -9.41 -4.98
CA LEU A 82 -0.30 -9.57 -3.53
C LEU A 82 -1.72 -9.34 -3.02
N ALA A 83 -2.46 -8.42 -3.63
CA ALA A 83 -3.87 -8.20 -3.27
C ALA A 83 -4.68 -9.48 -3.49
N ARG A 84 -4.45 -10.17 -4.60
CA ARG A 84 -5.10 -11.45 -4.87
C ARG A 84 -4.70 -12.52 -3.85
N GLU A 85 -3.43 -12.56 -3.46
CA GLU A 85 -2.94 -13.50 -2.44
C GLU A 85 -3.58 -13.23 -1.08
N VAL A 86 -3.75 -11.97 -0.71
CA VAL A 86 -4.42 -11.58 0.54
C VAL A 86 -5.88 -12.06 0.53
N LYS A 87 -6.59 -11.77 -0.55
CA LYS A 87 -8.02 -12.12 -0.64
C LYS A 87 -8.25 -13.63 -0.73
N SER A 88 -7.33 -14.37 -1.35
CA SER A 88 -7.44 -15.84 -1.44
C SER A 88 -7.37 -16.51 -0.06
N ARG A 89 -6.84 -15.79 0.94
CA ARG A 89 -6.75 -16.26 2.33
C ARG A 89 -7.83 -15.68 3.24
N ASN A 90 -8.80 -14.99 2.65
CA ASN A 90 -9.96 -14.41 3.34
C ASN A 90 -9.62 -13.30 4.33
N PHE A 91 -8.50 -12.60 4.15
CA PHE A 91 -8.23 -11.37 4.89
C PHE A 91 -9.00 -10.21 4.26
N CYS A 92 -9.39 -9.23 5.09
CA CYS A 92 -9.82 -7.94 4.57
C CYS A 92 -8.59 -7.14 4.16
N LEU A 93 -8.70 -6.34 3.10
CA LEU A 93 -7.58 -5.55 2.60
C LEU A 93 -7.91 -4.07 2.64
N LYS A 94 -7.06 -3.31 3.35
CA LYS A 94 -7.07 -1.85 3.34
C LYS A 94 -5.89 -1.36 2.52
N VAL A 95 -6.12 -0.36 1.67
CA VAL A 95 -5.08 0.22 0.83
C VAL A 95 -4.92 1.70 1.19
N ASP A 96 -3.72 2.08 1.59
CA ASP A 96 -3.35 3.47 1.80
C ASP A 96 -2.68 3.96 0.52
N THR A 97 -3.26 4.96 -0.14
CA THR A 97 -2.79 5.39 -1.46
C THR A 97 -2.90 6.89 -1.64
N ASN A 98 -2.05 7.45 -2.47
CA ASN A 98 -2.15 8.85 -2.90
C ASN A 98 -3.12 9.03 -4.07
N GLY A 99 -3.70 7.95 -4.59
CA GLY A 99 -4.72 8.01 -5.63
C GLY A 99 -4.22 8.26 -7.04
N SER A 100 -2.90 8.30 -7.26
CA SER A 100 -2.34 8.66 -8.56
C SER A 100 -2.45 7.55 -9.63
N HIS A 101 -2.65 6.29 -9.21
CA HIS A 101 -2.76 5.15 -10.12
C HIS A 101 -4.21 4.66 -10.20
N ILE A 102 -5.08 5.48 -10.79
CA ILE A 102 -6.52 5.23 -10.81
C ILE A 102 -6.85 3.92 -11.54
N GLU A 103 -6.16 3.62 -12.64
CA GLU A 103 -6.45 2.40 -13.42
C GLU A 103 -6.20 1.14 -12.62
N ILE A 104 -5.10 1.11 -11.85
CA ILE A 104 -4.78 -0.01 -10.97
C ILE A 104 -5.83 -0.15 -9.86
N LEU A 105 -6.24 0.97 -9.27
CA LEU A 105 -7.28 0.95 -8.23
C LEU A 105 -8.62 0.47 -8.79
N LYS A 106 -9.00 0.92 -9.99
CA LYS A 106 -10.23 0.46 -10.65
C LYS A 106 -10.19 -1.05 -10.90
N GLU A 107 -9.07 -1.56 -11.36
CA GLU A 107 -8.91 -3.00 -11.59
C GLU A 107 -9.07 -3.78 -10.28
N ALA A 108 -8.42 -3.34 -9.23
CA ALA A 108 -8.49 -4.00 -7.91
C ALA A 108 -9.91 -3.96 -7.35
N ILE A 109 -10.58 -2.82 -7.46
CA ILE A 109 -11.98 -2.69 -7.01
C ILE A 109 -12.89 -3.58 -7.83
N GLY A 110 -12.70 -3.62 -9.14
CA GLY A 110 -13.51 -4.43 -10.04
C GLY A 110 -13.39 -5.93 -9.75
N GLU A 111 -12.23 -6.38 -9.25
CA GLU A 111 -12.02 -7.77 -8.84
C GLU A 111 -12.47 -8.05 -7.41
N GLY A 112 -12.96 -7.03 -6.68
CA GLY A 112 -13.37 -7.20 -5.29
C GLY A 112 -12.21 -7.39 -4.32
N LEU A 113 -11.05 -6.85 -4.64
CA LEU A 113 -9.84 -7.08 -3.84
C LEU A 113 -9.69 -6.13 -2.66
N ILE A 114 -10.34 -4.97 -2.70
CA ILE A 114 -10.14 -3.92 -1.71
C ILE A 114 -11.41 -3.75 -0.88
N ASP A 115 -11.26 -3.78 0.45
CA ASP A 115 -12.36 -3.60 1.39
C ASP A 115 -12.40 -2.19 1.97
N TYR A 116 -11.27 -1.48 1.97
CA TYR A 116 -11.17 -0.14 2.55
C TYR A 116 -10.05 0.63 1.84
N ILE A 117 -10.34 1.86 1.43
CA ILE A 117 -9.34 2.73 0.82
C ILE A 117 -9.17 3.97 1.69
N ALA A 118 -7.93 4.25 2.10
CA ALA A 118 -7.56 5.49 2.75
C ALA A 118 -6.83 6.34 1.71
N LEU A 119 -7.52 7.37 1.22
CA LEU A 119 -6.96 8.26 0.22
C LEU A 119 -6.25 9.41 0.92
N ASP A 120 -4.99 9.60 0.62
CA ASP A 120 -4.15 10.60 1.24
C ASP A 120 -4.14 11.88 0.38
N PHE A 121 -4.80 12.93 0.87
CA PHE A 121 -4.83 14.23 0.19
C PHE A 121 -3.57 15.02 0.54
N LYS A 122 -2.70 15.23 -0.44
CA LYS A 122 -1.39 15.84 -0.20
C LYS A 122 -1.44 17.37 -0.11
N ALA A 123 -2.11 18.05 -1.07
CA ALA A 123 -2.11 19.52 -1.14
C ALA A 123 -3.12 20.03 -2.15
N PRO A 124 -3.55 21.31 -2.04
CA PRO A 124 -4.29 21.97 -3.12
C PRO A 124 -3.46 22.02 -4.40
N LYS A 125 -4.15 22.12 -5.55
CA LYS A 125 -3.50 22.05 -6.86
C LYS A 125 -2.30 23.00 -6.99
N GLU A 126 -2.46 24.24 -6.59
CA GLU A 126 -1.43 25.28 -6.73
C GLU A 126 -0.18 25.02 -5.90
N LYS A 127 -0.27 24.13 -4.90
CA LYS A 127 0.87 23.79 -4.03
C LYS A 127 1.33 22.35 -4.18
N PHE A 128 0.61 21.55 -4.98
CA PHE A 128 0.83 20.11 -5.03
C PHE A 128 2.25 19.75 -5.46
N THR A 129 2.73 20.33 -6.56
CA THR A 129 4.06 20.03 -7.08
C THR A 129 5.16 20.42 -6.09
N GLY A 130 5.01 21.56 -5.41
CA GLY A 130 5.99 22.03 -4.44
C GLY A 130 6.08 21.14 -3.21
N ILE A 131 4.97 20.56 -2.77
CA ILE A 131 4.92 19.71 -1.58
C ILE A 131 5.30 18.27 -1.90
N THR A 132 4.79 17.72 -3.01
CA THR A 132 4.98 16.30 -3.33
C THR A 132 6.16 16.02 -4.25
N GLY A 133 6.71 17.06 -4.89
CA GLY A 133 7.74 16.89 -5.91
C GLY A 133 7.23 16.23 -7.19
N SER A 134 5.92 16.31 -7.44
CA SER A 134 5.26 15.64 -8.55
C SER A 134 4.19 16.54 -9.16
N ASN A 135 3.87 16.33 -10.42
CA ASN A 135 2.79 17.03 -11.13
C ASN A 135 1.60 16.09 -11.38
N LEU A 136 1.34 15.18 -10.46
CA LEU A 136 0.31 14.15 -10.60
C LEU A 136 -1.07 14.57 -10.08
N TYR A 137 -1.26 15.85 -9.76
CA TYR A 137 -2.53 16.32 -9.17
C TYR A 137 -3.75 15.90 -9.98
N GLU A 138 -3.69 15.98 -11.29
CA GLU A 138 -4.82 15.64 -12.15
C GLU A 138 -5.22 14.16 -12.06
N LYS A 139 -4.33 13.32 -11.54
CA LYS A 139 -4.63 11.89 -11.31
C LYS A 139 -5.13 11.62 -9.89
N PHE A 140 -4.90 12.58 -8.99
CA PHE A 140 -5.33 12.44 -7.61
C PHE A 140 -6.85 12.58 -7.50
#